data_53cf59f4d8935efcd0c7f35a55d1c36b
#
_entry.id   53cf59f4d8935efcd0c7f35a55d1c36b
#
_cell.length_a   1.000
_cell.length_b   1.000
_cell.length_c   1.000
_cell.angle_alpha   90.00
_cell.angle_beta   90.00
_cell.angle_gamma   90.00
#
_symmetry.space_group_name_H-M   'P 1'
#
loop_
_entity.id
_entity.type
_entity.pdbx_description
1 polymer ?
#
loop_
_entity_poly.entity_id
_entity_poly.type
_entity_poly.pdbx_seq_one_letter_code
_entity_poly.pdbx_strand_id
1 'polypeptide(L)'
;MGGVDITEDESRDIVDRWRYEYNEICTGWRTCHKALPTIIRGAEGASVDPWGFITPVEGGLKTPKGMIRYPDLRIEYDDETNQQEWWYGHGRNKARIYAGKIDENIVQHLARCVIADNALTVQRELGLNPALMVHDELVYVVDEAAAPGVLDDVQSIMRTPPDWWPELVTWSEGDIADNYGDAK
;
A
#
# COMPACT_ATOMS: atom_id res chain seq x y z
N MET A 1 -27.51 -6.42 3.13
CA MET A 1 -26.73 -6.51 1.88
C MET A 1 -27.39 -7.57 1.05
N GLY A 2 -28.03 -7.21 -0.09
CA GLY A 2 -28.58 -8.17 -1.03
C GLY A 2 -27.45 -8.88 -1.75
N GLY A 3 -27.28 -10.17 -1.52
CA GLY A 3 -26.40 -11.01 -2.31
C GLY A 3 -26.90 -11.06 -3.77
N VAL A 4 -25.99 -11.06 -4.72
CA VAL A 4 -26.31 -11.34 -6.13
C VAL A 4 -26.46 -12.87 -6.22
N ASP A 5 -27.62 -13.31 -6.70
CA ASP A 5 -27.91 -14.73 -6.87
C ASP A 5 -27.32 -15.18 -8.21
N ILE A 6 -26.09 -15.72 -8.17
CA ILE A 6 -25.36 -16.23 -9.34
C ILE A 6 -24.96 -17.69 -9.11
N THR A 7 -24.95 -18.46 -10.17
CA THR A 7 -24.46 -19.84 -10.13
C THR A 7 -22.92 -19.90 -10.00
N GLU A 8 -22.41 -21.07 -9.63
CA GLU A 8 -20.95 -21.27 -9.53
C GLU A 8 -20.25 -21.08 -10.88
N ASP A 9 -20.89 -21.51 -11.97
CA ASP A 9 -20.35 -21.36 -13.33
C ASP A 9 -20.33 -19.90 -13.76
N GLU A 10 -21.40 -19.13 -13.52
CA GLU A 10 -21.44 -17.68 -13.78
C GLU A 10 -20.37 -16.94 -12.96
N SER A 11 -20.16 -17.35 -11.71
CA SER A 11 -19.10 -16.78 -10.86
C SER A 11 -17.71 -17.05 -11.43
N ARG A 12 -17.44 -18.26 -11.90
CA ARG A 12 -16.18 -18.62 -12.57
C ARG A 12 -15.96 -17.82 -13.85
N ASP A 13 -16.98 -17.71 -14.69
CA ASP A 13 -16.91 -16.95 -15.95
C ASP A 13 -16.59 -15.46 -15.69
N ILE A 14 -17.18 -14.86 -14.66
CA ILE A 14 -16.89 -13.48 -14.25
C ILE A 14 -15.41 -13.33 -13.83
N VAL A 15 -14.92 -14.25 -12.99
CA VAL A 15 -13.53 -14.24 -12.51
C VAL A 15 -12.55 -14.45 -13.66
N ASP A 16 -12.82 -15.37 -14.57
CA ASP A 16 -11.95 -15.67 -15.70
C ASP A 16 -11.91 -14.53 -16.71
N ARG A 17 -13.06 -13.88 -16.98
CA ARG A 17 -13.12 -12.65 -17.79
C ARG A 17 -12.33 -11.53 -17.15
N TRP A 18 -12.49 -11.30 -15.85
CA TRP A 18 -11.72 -10.28 -15.14
C TRP A 18 -10.21 -10.55 -15.22
N ARG A 19 -9.77 -11.79 -15.01
CA ARG A 19 -8.35 -12.16 -15.11
C ARG A 19 -7.79 -12.01 -16.52
N TYR A 20 -8.62 -12.22 -17.53
CA TYR A 20 -8.24 -12.01 -18.92
C TYR A 20 -8.06 -10.52 -19.24
N GLU A 21 -9.04 -9.69 -18.85
CA GLU A 21 -8.99 -8.24 -19.06
C GLU A 21 -7.86 -7.56 -18.26
N TYR A 22 -7.64 -7.99 -17.03
CA TYR A 22 -6.61 -7.45 -16.13
C TYR A 22 -5.40 -8.39 -15.99
N ASN A 23 -4.94 -8.97 -17.09
CA ASN A 23 -3.84 -9.92 -17.08
C ASN A 23 -2.52 -9.33 -16.55
N GLU A 24 -2.31 -8.02 -16.67
CA GLU A 24 -1.14 -7.33 -16.10
C GLU A 24 -1.12 -7.43 -14.57
N ILE A 25 -2.26 -7.24 -13.91
CA ILE A 25 -2.40 -7.42 -12.46
C ILE A 25 -2.09 -8.87 -12.08
N CYS A 26 -2.65 -9.84 -12.80
CA CYS A 26 -2.37 -11.25 -12.57
C CYS A 26 -0.89 -11.60 -12.77
N THR A 27 -0.21 -10.91 -13.67
CA THR A 27 1.23 -11.07 -13.91
C THR A 27 2.04 -10.48 -12.76
N GLY A 28 1.66 -9.31 -12.25
CA GLY A 28 2.23 -8.72 -11.04
C GLY A 28 2.12 -9.67 -9.84
N TRP A 29 0.94 -10.23 -9.60
CA TRP A 29 0.73 -11.23 -8.54
C TRP A 29 1.67 -12.44 -8.66
N ARG A 30 1.82 -13.00 -9.88
CA ARG A 30 2.75 -14.13 -10.12
C ARG A 30 4.20 -13.74 -9.84
N THR A 31 4.60 -12.52 -10.17
CA THR A 31 5.93 -12.00 -9.90
C THR A 31 6.16 -11.82 -8.41
N CYS A 32 5.22 -11.24 -7.69
CA CYS A 32 5.28 -11.13 -6.23
C CYS A 32 5.37 -12.50 -5.54
N HIS A 33 4.60 -13.49 -6.00
CA HIS A 33 4.66 -14.84 -5.44
C HIS A 33 6.03 -15.51 -5.63
N LYS A 34 6.65 -15.32 -6.80
CA LYS A 34 8.00 -15.84 -7.09
C LYS A 34 9.09 -15.23 -6.21
N ALA A 35 8.86 -14.08 -5.60
CA ALA A 35 9.80 -13.45 -4.68
C ALA A 35 9.88 -14.15 -3.32
N LEU A 36 8.83 -14.85 -2.86
CA LEU A 36 8.77 -15.47 -1.54
C LEU A 36 9.96 -16.42 -1.23
N PRO A 37 10.34 -17.36 -2.11
CA PRO A 37 11.53 -18.19 -1.88
C PRO A 37 12.82 -17.39 -1.77
N THR A 38 12.92 -16.26 -2.46
CA THR A 38 14.10 -15.39 -2.44
C THR A 38 14.24 -14.68 -1.09
N ILE A 39 13.11 -14.22 -0.53
CA ILE A 39 13.05 -13.60 0.81
C ILE A 39 13.58 -14.56 1.89
N ILE A 40 13.20 -15.85 1.84
CA ILE A 40 13.68 -16.86 2.78
C ILE A 40 15.19 -17.12 2.63
N ARG A 41 15.65 -17.20 1.38
CA ARG A 41 17.07 -17.52 1.11
C ARG A 41 18.02 -16.39 1.44
N GLY A 42 17.52 -15.20 1.72
CA GLY A 42 18.33 -14.03 2.02
C GLY A 42 19.16 -13.53 0.84
N ALA A 43 18.78 -13.91 -0.38
CA ALA A 43 19.43 -13.41 -1.59
C ALA A 43 18.74 -12.15 -2.10
N GLU A 44 19.49 -11.22 -2.68
CA GLU A 44 18.90 -10.11 -3.41
C GLU A 44 18.34 -10.64 -4.74
N GLY A 45 17.05 -10.37 -4.99
CA GLY A 45 16.34 -10.81 -6.18
C GLY A 45 16.12 -9.69 -7.19
N ALA A 46 15.64 -10.05 -8.36
CA ALA A 46 15.13 -9.07 -9.32
C ALA A 46 13.94 -8.32 -8.75
N SER A 47 13.76 -7.05 -9.15
CA SER A 47 12.59 -6.26 -8.76
C SER A 47 11.27 -6.97 -9.13
N VAL A 48 10.27 -6.80 -8.26
CA VAL A 48 8.93 -7.36 -8.47
C VAL A 48 7.99 -6.39 -9.18
N ASP A 49 8.42 -5.15 -9.35
CA ASP A 49 7.70 -4.07 -10.03
C ASP A 49 8.46 -3.58 -11.28
N PRO A 50 7.78 -2.96 -12.27
CA PRO A 50 8.41 -2.52 -13.51
C PRO A 50 9.33 -1.31 -13.33
N TRP A 51 9.23 -0.56 -12.24
CA TRP A 51 10.04 0.64 -11.96
C TRP A 51 11.33 0.34 -11.21
N GLY A 52 11.49 -0.87 -10.68
CA GLY A 52 12.67 -1.24 -9.91
C GLY A 52 12.65 -0.79 -8.45
N PHE A 53 11.48 -0.41 -7.93
CA PHE A 53 11.35 0.10 -6.56
C PHE A 53 11.35 -0.98 -5.50
N ILE A 54 10.84 -2.18 -5.84
CA ILE A 54 10.57 -3.23 -4.87
C ILE A 54 11.46 -4.43 -5.13
N THR A 55 12.42 -4.65 -4.25
CA THR A 55 13.40 -5.73 -4.38
C THR A 55 13.30 -6.72 -3.24
N PRO A 56 13.16 -8.04 -3.50
CA PRO A 56 13.24 -9.06 -2.47
C PRO A 56 14.64 -9.07 -1.84
N VAL A 57 14.66 -9.07 -0.50
CA VAL A 57 15.85 -9.17 0.32
C VAL A 57 15.59 -10.11 1.49
N GLU A 58 16.60 -10.41 2.30
CA GLU A 58 16.39 -11.20 3.51
C GLU A 58 15.32 -10.61 4.42
N GLY A 59 14.33 -11.42 4.76
CA GLY A 59 13.25 -11.07 5.67
C GLY A 59 12.17 -10.13 5.12
N GLY A 60 12.18 -9.78 3.81
CA GLY A 60 11.11 -8.95 3.24
C GLY A 60 11.36 -8.37 1.86
N LEU A 61 10.72 -7.24 1.62
CA LEU A 61 10.83 -6.47 0.38
C LEU A 61 11.41 -5.08 0.68
N LYS A 62 12.56 -4.76 0.11
CA LYS A 62 13.13 -3.42 0.14
C LYS A 62 12.32 -2.49 -0.75
N THR A 63 12.10 -1.27 -0.28
CA THR A 63 11.35 -0.21 -0.96
C THR A 63 12.16 1.08 -0.98
N PRO A 64 11.78 2.13 -1.72
CA PRO A 64 12.46 3.43 -1.71
C PRO A 64 12.56 4.08 -0.32
N LYS A 65 11.58 3.79 0.56
CA LYS A 65 11.46 4.42 1.88
C LYS A 65 11.54 3.43 3.05
N GLY A 66 12.11 2.26 2.83
CA GLY A 66 12.26 1.29 3.91
C GLY A 66 12.07 -0.15 3.47
N MET A 67 11.36 -0.93 4.28
CA MET A 67 11.24 -2.37 4.06
C MET A 67 9.88 -2.88 4.55
N ILE A 68 9.20 -3.64 3.72
CA ILE A 68 8.05 -4.46 4.12
C ILE A 68 8.60 -5.77 4.68
N ARG A 69 8.36 -6.03 5.97
CA ARG A 69 8.93 -7.17 6.69
C ARG A 69 7.97 -8.35 6.74
N TYR A 70 8.50 -9.54 6.49
CA TYR A 70 7.81 -10.82 6.66
C TYR A 70 8.61 -11.68 7.65
N PRO A 71 8.53 -11.38 8.96
CA PRO A 71 9.29 -12.11 9.97
C PRO A 71 8.89 -13.58 9.98
N ASP A 72 9.89 -14.47 10.03
CA ASP A 72 9.67 -15.92 10.06
C ASP A 72 8.80 -16.42 8.89
N LEU A 73 9.09 -15.92 7.69
CA LEU A 73 8.44 -16.37 6.46
C LEU A 73 8.80 -17.84 6.20
N ARG A 74 7.77 -18.70 6.07
CA ARG A 74 7.93 -20.14 5.91
C ARG A 74 6.80 -20.75 5.10
N ILE A 75 7.01 -21.98 4.68
CA ILE A 75 5.97 -22.81 4.08
C ILE A 75 5.41 -23.72 5.18
N GLU A 76 4.10 -23.78 5.29
CA GLU A 76 3.38 -24.77 6.09
C GLU A 76 2.51 -25.64 5.19
N TYR A 77 2.28 -26.83 5.62
CA TYR A 77 1.39 -27.75 4.94
C TYR A 77 -0.01 -27.66 5.58
N ASP A 78 -0.99 -27.43 4.77
CA ASP A 78 -2.40 -27.44 5.21
C ASP A 78 -2.97 -28.84 5.00
N ASP A 79 -3.25 -29.54 6.09
CA ASP A 79 -3.75 -30.92 6.08
C ASP A 79 -5.18 -31.03 5.51
N GLU A 80 -5.96 -29.94 5.57
CA GLU A 80 -7.35 -29.95 5.08
C GLU A 80 -7.41 -29.80 3.54
N THR A 81 -6.58 -28.90 2.99
CA THR A 81 -6.53 -28.63 1.54
C THR A 81 -5.49 -29.46 0.80
N ASN A 82 -4.61 -30.15 1.53
CA ASN A 82 -3.45 -30.87 1.00
C ASN A 82 -2.53 -29.98 0.14
N GLN A 83 -2.39 -28.71 0.52
CA GLN A 83 -1.61 -27.70 -0.19
C GLN A 83 -0.53 -27.09 0.68
N GLN A 84 0.56 -26.65 0.06
CA GLN A 84 1.59 -25.84 0.70
C GLN A 84 1.16 -24.37 0.70
N GLU A 85 1.21 -23.75 1.87
CA GLU A 85 0.85 -22.37 2.06
C GLU A 85 2.02 -21.58 2.66
N TRP A 86 2.07 -20.31 2.32
CA TRP A 86 3.06 -19.38 2.86
C TRP A 86 2.50 -18.65 4.08
N TRP A 87 3.29 -18.64 5.15
CA TRP A 87 2.94 -18.00 6.41
C TRP A 87 4.10 -17.15 6.94
N TYR A 88 3.79 -16.09 7.66
CA TYR A 88 4.78 -15.28 8.39
C TYR A 88 4.25 -14.91 9.78
N GLY A 89 5.18 -14.47 10.67
CA GLY A 89 4.86 -14.14 12.06
C GLY A 89 4.56 -15.36 12.94
N HIS A 90 4.32 -15.08 14.23
CA HIS A 90 4.10 -16.09 15.27
C HIS A 90 2.86 -15.79 16.13
N GLY A 91 2.28 -16.82 16.73
CA GLY A 91 1.19 -16.72 17.68
C GLY A 91 0.01 -15.93 17.11
N ARG A 92 -0.43 -14.87 17.81
CA ARG A 92 -1.56 -14.03 17.38
C ARG A 92 -1.27 -13.21 16.12
N ASN A 93 0.00 -13.00 15.78
CA ASN A 93 0.45 -12.25 14.61
C ASN A 93 0.79 -13.16 13.43
N LYS A 94 0.47 -14.45 13.53
CA LYS A 94 0.61 -15.38 12.41
C LYS A 94 -0.40 -15.03 11.32
N ALA A 95 0.07 -14.83 10.09
CA ALA A 95 -0.77 -14.51 8.97
C ALA A 95 -0.33 -15.27 7.70
N ARG A 96 -1.31 -15.68 6.93
CA ARG A 96 -1.10 -16.25 5.61
C ARG A 96 -0.70 -15.15 4.63
N ILE A 97 0.27 -15.46 3.76
CA ILE A 97 0.71 -14.59 2.69
C ILE A 97 0.55 -15.27 1.33
N TYR A 98 0.02 -14.57 0.36
CA TYR A 98 -0.20 -15.03 -1.00
C TYR A 98 0.00 -13.86 -1.96
N ALA A 99 0.02 -14.13 -3.27
CA ALA A 99 0.35 -13.18 -4.31
C ALA A 99 -0.37 -11.83 -4.19
N GLY A 100 -1.71 -11.84 -4.13
CA GLY A 100 -2.51 -10.62 -4.01
C GLY A 100 -2.30 -9.88 -2.69
N LYS A 101 -1.98 -10.60 -1.59
CA LYS A 101 -1.68 -9.95 -0.31
C LYS A 101 -0.33 -9.28 -0.30
N ILE A 102 0.66 -9.81 -1.03
CA ILE A 102 1.96 -9.14 -1.22
C ILE A 102 1.76 -7.84 -1.99
N ASP A 103 1.01 -7.91 -3.09
CA ASP A 103 0.71 -6.75 -3.93
C ASP A 103 -0.03 -5.67 -3.14
N GLU A 104 -1.07 -6.05 -2.39
CA GLU A 104 -1.78 -5.14 -1.47
C GLU A 104 -0.83 -4.49 -0.45
N ASN A 105 0.07 -5.26 0.17
CA ASN A 105 1.03 -4.73 1.14
C ASN A 105 2.00 -3.73 0.48
N ILE A 106 2.42 -3.98 -0.77
CA ILE A 106 3.27 -3.07 -1.54
C ILE A 106 2.53 -1.75 -1.79
N VAL A 107 1.33 -1.82 -2.34
CA VAL A 107 0.51 -0.63 -2.66
C VAL A 107 0.23 0.20 -1.41
N GLN A 108 -0.20 -0.43 -0.32
CA GLN A 108 -0.47 0.25 0.95
C GLN A 108 0.80 0.89 1.55
N HIS A 109 1.93 0.18 1.47
CA HIS A 109 3.21 0.72 1.95
C HIS A 109 3.66 1.94 1.15
N LEU A 110 3.60 1.88 -0.19
CA LEU A 110 3.98 3.00 -1.06
C LEU A 110 3.05 4.20 -0.86
N ALA A 111 1.73 3.99 -0.79
CA ALA A 111 0.77 5.04 -0.48
C ALA A 111 1.08 5.71 0.87
N ARG A 112 1.37 4.90 1.91
CA ARG A 112 1.78 5.44 3.21
C ARG A 112 3.07 6.24 3.15
N CYS A 113 4.04 5.84 2.30
CA CYS A 113 5.28 6.60 2.09
C CYS A 113 5.01 7.97 1.48
N VAL A 114 4.11 8.07 0.49
CA VAL A 114 3.72 9.36 -0.13
C VAL A 114 3.13 10.31 0.93
N ILE A 115 2.15 9.84 1.70
CA ILE A 115 1.51 10.67 2.75
C ILE A 115 2.51 11.06 3.84
N ALA A 116 3.41 10.16 4.25
CA ALA A 116 4.44 10.48 5.24
C ALA A 116 5.44 11.52 4.71
N ASP A 117 5.87 11.43 3.46
CA ASP A 117 6.75 12.42 2.83
C ASP A 117 6.06 13.79 2.75
N ASN A 118 4.77 13.84 2.41
CA ASN A 118 3.98 15.07 2.40
C ASN A 118 3.90 15.69 3.80
N ALA A 119 3.56 14.90 4.82
CA ALA A 119 3.52 15.39 6.21
C ALA A 119 4.86 15.95 6.69
N LEU A 120 5.97 15.25 6.36
CA LEU A 120 7.33 15.74 6.69
C LEU A 120 7.70 17.01 5.91
N THR A 121 7.22 17.16 4.69
CA THR A 121 7.45 18.36 3.88
C THR A 121 6.66 19.54 4.45
N VAL A 122 5.40 19.36 4.83
CA VAL A 122 4.59 20.37 5.53
C VAL A 122 5.26 20.79 6.84
N GLN A 123 5.78 19.84 7.63
CA GLN A 123 6.51 20.18 8.85
C GLN A 123 7.75 21.02 8.57
N ARG A 124 8.53 20.64 7.55
CA ARG A 124 9.78 21.34 7.21
C ARG A 124 9.55 22.74 6.66
N GLU A 125 8.54 22.92 5.82
CA GLU A 125 8.32 24.16 5.06
C GLU A 125 7.39 25.12 5.79
N LEU A 126 6.36 24.61 6.47
CA LEU A 126 5.35 25.41 7.14
C LEU A 126 5.47 25.37 8.68
N GLY A 127 6.32 24.50 9.23
CA GLY A 127 6.46 24.32 10.68
C GLY A 127 5.26 23.65 11.35
N LEU A 128 4.34 23.03 10.57
CA LEU A 128 3.11 22.44 11.05
C LEU A 128 3.25 20.93 11.23
N ASN A 129 2.73 20.42 12.35
CA ASN A 129 2.59 18.99 12.56
C ASN A 129 1.11 18.59 12.39
N PRO A 130 0.81 17.47 11.73
CA PRO A 130 -0.57 17.01 11.63
C PRO A 130 -1.10 16.65 13.02
N ALA A 131 -2.29 17.16 13.34
CA ALA A 131 -3.01 16.79 14.56
C ALA A 131 -3.56 15.35 14.44
N LEU A 132 -3.89 14.94 13.22
CA LEU A 132 -4.39 13.60 12.90
C LEU A 132 -3.92 13.17 11.51
N MET A 133 -3.67 11.88 11.35
CA MET A 133 -3.39 11.24 10.06
C MET A 133 -4.30 10.01 9.92
N VAL A 134 -5.19 10.02 8.95
CA VAL A 134 -6.14 8.94 8.71
C VAL A 134 -6.04 8.50 7.27
N HIS A 135 -5.53 7.28 7.03
CA HIS A 135 -5.27 6.75 5.69
C HIS A 135 -4.43 7.70 4.81
N ASP A 136 -5.06 8.38 3.88
CA ASP A 136 -4.51 9.38 2.94
C ASP A 136 -4.85 10.83 3.32
N GLU A 137 -5.40 11.05 4.51
CA GLU A 137 -5.83 12.35 5.01
C GLU A 137 -4.83 12.90 6.04
N LEU A 138 -4.54 14.21 5.93
CA LEU A 138 -3.77 15.00 6.88
C LEU A 138 -4.64 16.11 7.46
N VAL A 139 -4.79 16.15 8.78
CA VAL A 139 -5.58 17.15 9.48
C VAL A 139 -4.66 18.06 10.29
N TYR A 140 -4.79 19.36 10.09
CA TYR A 140 -4.03 20.37 10.79
C TYR A 140 -4.97 21.28 11.60
N VAL A 141 -4.51 21.74 12.74
CA VAL A 141 -5.19 22.76 13.55
C VAL A 141 -4.37 24.03 13.45
N VAL A 142 -4.97 25.08 12.93
CA VAL A 142 -4.31 26.37 12.65
C VAL A 142 -5.22 27.53 13.04
N ASP A 143 -4.67 28.75 13.14
CA ASP A 143 -5.47 29.95 13.34
C ASP A 143 -6.43 30.17 12.16
N GLU A 144 -7.68 30.57 12.44
CA GLU A 144 -8.72 30.78 11.44
C GLU A 144 -8.27 31.73 10.31
N ALA A 145 -7.60 32.82 10.67
CA ALA A 145 -7.11 33.79 9.70
C ALA A 145 -6.01 33.24 8.76
N ALA A 146 -5.28 32.22 9.18
CA ALA A 146 -4.23 31.58 8.39
C ALA A 146 -4.73 30.39 7.57
N ALA A 147 -5.88 29.84 7.94
CA ALA A 147 -6.40 28.57 7.40
C ALA A 147 -6.49 28.53 5.86
N PRO A 148 -6.99 29.57 5.15
CA PRO A 148 -7.05 29.52 3.68
C PRO A 148 -5.66 29.38 3.02
N GLY A 149 -4.68 30.16 3.47
CA GLY A 149 -3.31 30.08 2.93
C GLY A 149 -2.64 28.75 3.25
N VAL A 150 -2.83 28.25 4.47
CA VAL A 150 -2.29 26.93 4.87
C VAL A 150 -2.92 25.81 4.06
N LEU A 151 -4.21 25.86 3.77
CA LEU A 151 -4.89 24.86 2.92
C LEU A 151 -4.26 24.82 1.52
N ASP A 152 -4.07 25.98 0.89
CA ASP A 152 -3.46 26.09 -0.44
C ASP A 152 -2.04 25.54 -0.45
N ASP A 153 -1.22 25.87 0.54
CA ASP A 153 0.15 25.39 0.66
C ASP A 153 0.21 23.87 0.88
N VAL A 154 -0.60 23.34 1.79
CA VAL A 154 -0.67 21.88 2.06
C VAL A 154 -1.13 21.14 0.82
N GLN A 155 -2.17 21.60 0.13
CA GLN A 155 -2.62 20.99 -1.12
C GLN A 155 -1.54 21.03 -2.21
N SER A 156 -0.80 22.12 -2.32
CA SER A 156 0.32 22.23 -3.27
C SER A 156 1.40 21.19 -2.99
N ILE A 157 1.77 21.00 -1.71
CA ILE A 157 2.72 19.97 -1.28
C ILE A 157 2.16 18.56 -1.62
N MET A 158 0.91 18.27 -1.28
CA MET A 158 0.30 16.95 -1.52
C MET A 158 0.12 16.63 -3.01
N ARG A 159 0.04 17.62 -3.88
CA ARG A 159 -0.02 17.47 -5.36
C ARG A 159 1.34 17.33 -6.00
N THR A 160 2.41 17.51 -5.24
CA THR A 160 3.79 17.37 -5.72
C THR A 160 4.21 15.90 -5.61
N PRO A 161 4.63 15.26 -6.72
CA PRO A 161 5.12 13.88 -6.67
C PRO A 161 6.34 13.75 -5.76
N PRO A 162 6.53 12.63 -5.08
CA PRO A 162 7.72 12.40 -4.28
C PRO A 162 8.98 12.23 -5.14
N ASP A 163 10.13 12.65 -4.65
CA ASP A 163 11.42 12.59 -5.36
C ASP A 163 11.77 11.19 -5.88
N TRP A 164 11.35 10.15 -5.16
CA TRP A 164 11.61 8.76 -5.53
C TRP A 164 10.63 8.22 -6.59
N TRP A 165 9.56 8.96 -6.92
CA TRP A 165 8.64 8.62 -8.01
C TRP A 165 8.10 9.89 -8.69
N PRO A 166 8.92 10.62 -9.45
CA PRO A 166 8.53 11.90 -10.05
C PRO A 166 7.42 11.80 -11.10
N GLU A 167 7.14 10.60 -11.61
CA GLU A 167 6.08 10.34 -12.59
C GLU A 167 4.72 10.02 -11.95
N LEU A 168 4.67 9.91 -10.59
CA LEU A 168 3.43 9.62 -9.87
C LEU A 168 2.46 10.79 -10.00
N VAL A 169 1.27 10.53 -10.53
CA VAL A 169 0.19 11.52 -10.56
C VAL A 169 -0.48 11.55 -9.18
N THR A 170 -0.36 12.68 -8.50
CA THR A 170 -1.00 12.93 -7.19
C THR A 170 -2.05 14.03 -7.31
N TRP A 171 -3.10 13.92 -6.51
CA TRP A 171 -4.13 14.93 -6.39
C TRP A 171 -4.57 15.05 -4.93
N SER A 172 -5.03 16.23 -4.53
CA SER A 172 -5.59 16.46 -3.19
C SER A 172 -6.74 17.44 -3.24
N GLU A 173 -7.69 17.25 -2.36
CA GLU A 173 -8.78 18.14 -2.03
C GLU A 173 -8.76 18.38 -0.52
N GLY A 174 -9.40 19.43 -0.03
CA GLY A 174 -9.46 19.70 1.39
C GLY A 174 -10.41 20.86 1.69
N ASP A 175 -10.90 20.87 2.92
CA ASP A 175 -11.82 21.86 3.42
C ASP A 175 -11.36 22.47 4.74
N ILE A 176 -11.95 23.62 5.10
CA ILE A 176 -11.73 24.33 6.37
C ILE A 176 -13.03 24.25 7.16
N ALA A 177 -12.95 23.80 8.40
CA ALA A 177 -14.10 23.73 9.29
C ALA A 177 -13.68 23.92 10.75
N ASP A 178 -14.64 24.23 11.62
CA ASP A 178 -14.42 24.41 13.05
C ASP A 178 -14.11 23.10 13.79
N ASN A 179 -14.44 21.97 13.18
CA ASN A 179 -14.19 20.63 13.73
C ASN A 179 -14.02 19.59 12.61
N TYR A 180 -13.34 18.48 12.93
CA TYR A 180 -13.03 17.41 11.98
C TYR A 180 -14.26 16.76 11.32
N GLY A 181 -15.40 16.72 12.03
CA GLY A 181 -16.62 16.10 11.49
C GLY A 181 -17.26 16.88 10.35
N ASP A 182 -16.99 18.18 10.29
CA ASP A 182 -17.55 19.10 9.28
C ASP A 182 -16.57 19.37 8.12
N ALA A 183 -15.31 19.00 8.29
CA ALA A 183 -14.25 19.10 7.27
C ALA A 183 -14.29 17.87 6.33
N LYS A 184 -15.40 17.70 5.57
CA LYS A 184 -15.57 16.58 4.62
C LYS A 184 -16.32 17.00 3.38
#